data_12b5dce005711b38004f66cc476682bb
#
_entry.id   12b5dce005711b38004f66cc476682bb
#
_cell.length_a   1.000
_cell.length_b   1.000
_cell.length_c   1.000
_cell.angle_alpha   90.00
_cell.angle_beta   90.00
_cell.angle_gamma   90.00
#
_symmetry.space_group_name_H-M   'P 1'
#
loop_
_entity.id
_entity.type
_entity.pdbx_description
1 polymer ?
#
loop_
_entity_poly.entity_id
_entity_poly.type
_entity_poly.pdbx_seq_one_letter_code
_entity_poly.pdbx_strand_id
1 'polypeptide(L)'
;IVIGEAQPLGNPMNFGGPLLGIFACRDDLNLIRQMPGRIIGLTTTTDGGRQGFCMVLQTREQHIRREKATSNICSNEALCAVASAVYMALLGPQGLRELGETIMYRANYAMHLLSRIKGVKAPVFKSVHFKEFTVNFDGAGLSVKEVNESLLKMGVHGGKDISREFPELGQTALYCVTEIHSKEDIELLAKSLERIVKEG
;
A
#
# COMPACT_ATOMS: atom_id res chain seq x y z
N ILE A 1 16.98 -5.83 -5.60
CA ILE A 1 15.61 -5.90 -6.10
C ILE A 1 14.76 -4.99 -5.23
N VAL A 2 13.89 -4.18 -5.87
CA VAL A 2 12.89 -3.34 -5.21
C VAL A 2 11.52 -3.78 -5.71
N ILE A 3 10.60 -3.96 -4.78
CA ILE A 3 9.22 -4.30 -5.08
C ILE A 3 8.28 -3.35 -4.34
N GLY A 4 7.11 -3.13 -4.88
CA GLY A 4 6.11 -2.26 -4.25
C GLY A 4 4.78 -2.27 -4.99
N GLU A 5 3.86 -1.45 -4.51
CA GLU A 5 2.55 -1.24 -5.10
C GLU A 5 2.34 0.26 -5.33
N ALA A 6 2.06 0.64 -6.56
CA ALA A 6 1.88 2.02 -6.98
C ALA A 6 0.40 2.42 -7.19
N GLN A 7 -0.56 1.56 -6.87
CA GLN A 7 -1.98 1.94 -6.95
C GLN A 7 -2.28 3.27 -6.23
N PRO A 8 -1.73 3.55 -5.02
CA PRO A 8 -1.97 4.83 -4.35
C PRO A 8 -1.47 6.07 -5.09
N LEU A 9 -0.64 5.89 -6.11
CA LEU A 9 -0.14 6.98 -6.94
C LEU A 9 -1.14 7.29 -8.09
N GLY A 10 -2.35 7.72 -7.74
CA GLY A 10 -3.34 8.21 -8.69
C GLY A 10 -4.22 7.15 -9.36
N ASN A 11 -4.17 5.90 -8.94
CA ASN A 11 -5.09 4.87 -9.41
C ASN A 11 -6.19 4.62 -8.35
N PRO A 12 -7.48 4.71 -8.69
CA PRO A 12 -8.56 4.52 -7.74
C PRO A 12 -8.75 3.05 -7.34
N MET A 13 -9.35 2.81 -6.19
CA MET A 13 -9.52 1.45 -5.65
C MET A 13 -10.52 0.57 -6.44
N ASN A 14 -11.46 1.12 -7.19
CA ASN A 14 -12.38 0.47 -8.13
C ASN A 14 -12.69 -1.01 -7.82
N PHE A 15 -13.39 -1.30 -6.73
CA PHE A 15 -13.72 -2.68 -6.31
C PHE A 15 -12.48 -3.60 -6.13
N GLY A 16 -11.37 -3.04 -5.68
CA GLY A 16 -10.13 -3.77 -5.42
C GLY A 16 -9.04 -3.64 -6.48
N GLY A 17 -9.27 -2.96 -7.58
CA GLY A 17 -8.28 -2.69 -8.64
C GLY A 17 -8.45 -1.30 -9.25
N PRO A 18 -7.66 -0.90 -10.24
CA PRO A 18 -6.50 -1.61 -10.78
C PRO A 18 -5.29 -1.57 -9.84
N LEU A 19 -4.51 -2.62 -9.82
CA LEU A 19 -3.23 -2.69 -9.12
C LEU A 19 -2.11 -2.28 -10.06
N LEU A 20 -1.01 -1.77 -9.50
CA LEU A 20 0.18 -1.39 -10.27
C LEU A 20 1.44 -1.84 -9.53
N GLY A 21 1.87 -3.06 -9.79
CA GLY A 21 3.08 -3.61 -9.20
C GLY A 21 4.34 -2.87 -9.65
N ILE A 22 5.18 -2.50 -8.68
CA ILE A 22 6.52 -1.98 -8.94
C ILE A 22 7.52 -3.12 -8.79
N PHE A 23 8.34 -3.33 -9.81
CA PHE A 23 9.42 -4.30 -9.78
C PHE A 23 10.66 -3.72 -10.45
N ALA A 24 11.74 -3.60 -9.69
CA ALA A 24 13.01 -3.09 -10.19
C ALA A 24 14.19 -3.92 -9.66
N CYS A 25 15.24 -4.01 -10.46
CA CYS A 25 16.50 -4.63 -10.04
C CYS A 25 17.68 -3.72 -10.37
N ARG A 26 18.86 -4.06 -9.84
CA ARG A 26 20.11 -3.41 -10.24
C ARG A 26 20.34 -3.61 -11.74
N ASP A 27 21.16 -2.76 -12.32
CA ASP A 27 21.70 -2.92 -13.68
C ASP A 27 22.71 -4.07 -13.72
N ASP A 28 22.16 -5.29 -13.64
CA ASP A 28 22.85 -6.57 -13.73
C ASP A 28 22.11 -7.42 -14.75
N LEU A 29 22.78 -7.76 -15.85
CA LEU A 29 22.18 -8.50 -16.96
C LEU A 29 21.61 -9.86 -16.56
N ASN A 30 22.18 -10.51 -15.52
CA ASN A 30 21.65 -11.77 -15.01
C ASN A 30 20.30 -11.57 -14.31
N LEU A 31 20.16 -10.49 -13.53
CA LEU A 31 18.88 -10.13 -12.91
C LEU A 31 17.86 -9.67 -13.95
N ILE A 32 18.27 -8.81 -14.89
CA ILE A 32 17.39 -8.28 -15.94
C ILE A 32 16.83 -9.43 -16.80
N ARG A 33 17.64 -10.45 -17.09
CA ARG A 33 17.18 -11.64 -17.83
C ARG A 33 16.13 -12.48 -17.10
N GLN A 34 16.04 -12.34 -15.78
CA GLN A 34 15.06 -13.05 -14.93
C GLN A 34 13.81 -12.20 -14.64
N MET A 35 13.79 -10.93 -15.04
CA MET A 35 12.61 -10.08 -14.82
C MET A 35 11.39 -10.60 -15.57
N PRO A 36 10.21 -10.58 -14.96
CA PRO A 36 8.96 -10.92 -15.67
C PRO A 36 8.55 -9.81 -16.65
N GLY A 37 7.71 -10.16 -17.61
CA GLY A 37 7.11 -9.23 -18.55
C GLY A 37 8.05 -8.77 -19.68
N ARG A 38 7.54 -7.89 -20.51
CA ARG A 38 8.26 -7.32 -21.65
C ARG A 38 9.17 -6.19 -21.19
N ILE A 39 10.39 -6.17 -21.71
CA ILE A 39 11.37 -5.13 -21.42
C ILE A 39 11.55 -4.25 -22.66
N ILE A 40 11.48 -2.96 -22.46
CA ILE A 40 11.73 -1.95 -23.50
C ILE A 40 13.07 -1.30 -23.20
N GLY A 41 13.97 -1.38 -24.18
CA GLY A 41 15.29 -0.75 -24.12
C GLY A 41 15.33 0.54 -24.94
N LEU A 42 16.14 1.48 -24.47
CA LEU A 42 16.49 2.69 -25.22
C LEU A 42 17.58 2.35 -26.25
N THR A 43 17.40 2.81 -27.46
CA THR A 43 18.37 2.65 -28.55
C THR A 43 18.44 3.93 -29.40
N THR A 44 19.25 3.92 -30.44
CA THR A 44 19.28 4.97 -31.45
C THR A 44 18.73 4.45 -32.77
N THR A 45 18.16 5.33 -33.59
CA THR A 45 17.69 4.99 -34.95
C THR A 45 18.87 4.63 -35.85
N THR A 46 18.62 3.87 -36.91
CA THR A 46 19.66 3.42 -37.84
C THR A 46 20.38 4.54 -38.55
N ASP A 47 19.78 5.72 -38.66
CA ASP A 47 20.40 6.96 -39.15
C ASP A 47 21.29 7.64 -38.09
N GLY A 48 21.37 7.05 -36.85
CA GLY A 48 22.27 7.51 -35.80
C GLY A 48 21.86 8.80 -35.09
N GLY A 49 20.73 9.41 -35.47
CA GLY A 49 20.43 10.79 -35.06
C GLY A 49 19.37 10.92 -33.95
N ARG A 50 18.52 9.95 -33.74
CA ARG A 50 17.38 10.06 -32.83
C ARG A 50 17.32 8.92 -31.84
N GLN A 51 16.82 9.19 -30.64
CA GLN A 51 16.49 8.16 -29.67
C GLN A 51 15.28 7.36 -30.12
N GLY A 52 15.31 6.06 -29.90
CA GLY A 52 14.22 5.14 -30.17
C GLY A 52 14.07 4.10 -29.09
N PHE A 53 12.95 3.40 -29.08
CA PHE A 53 12.67 2.35 -28.12
C PHE A 53 12.40 1.05 -28.87
N CYS A 54 12.90 -0.07 -28.34
CA CYS A 54 12.61 -1.38 -28.89
C CYS A 54 12.42 -2.42 -27.79
N MET A 55 11.69 -3.48 -28.10
CA MET A 55 11.60 -4.64 -27.21
C MET A 55 12.92 -5.40 -27.21
N VAL A 56 13.47 -5.62 -26.03
CA VAL A 56 14.74 -6.33 -25.84
C VAL A 56 14.53 -7.66 -25.10
N LEU A 57 15.47 -8.57 -25.23
CA LEU A 57 15.49 -9.87 -24.55
C LEU A 57 14.22 -10.71 -24.79
N GLN A 58 13.59 -10.61 -25.94
CA GLN A 58 12.35 -11.32 -26.28
C GLN A 58 12.49 -12.84 -26.23
N THR A 59 13.70 -13.38 -26.45
CA THR A 59 13.99 -14.82 -26.44
C THR A 59 13.69 -15.50 -25.09
N ARG A 60 13.52 -14.78 -24.01
CA ARG A 60 13.12 -15.32 -22.69
C ARG A 60 11.60 -15.44 -22.52
N GLU A 61 10.81 -14.91 -23.47
CA GLU A 61 9.37 -14.82 -23.37
C GLU A 61 8.65 -16.08 -23.88
N GLN A 62 7.42 -16.29 -23.41
CA GLN A 62 6.64 -17.49 -23.65
C GLN A 62 6.29 -17.71 -25.14
N HIS A 63 6.08 -16.65 -25.92
CA HIS A 63 5.76 -16.76 -27.35
C HIS A 63 6.93 -17.31 -28.16
N ILE A 64 8.16 -17.27 -27.65
CA ILE A 64 9.36 -17.84 -28.25
C ILE A 64 9.76 -19.15 -27.57
N ARG A 65 9.95 -19.09 -26.23
CA ARG A 65 10.49 -20.22 -25.46
C ARG A 65 9.44 -21.21 -24.96
N ARG A 66 8.16 -20.89 -25.11
CA ARG A 66 7.03 -21.73 -24.70
C ARG A 66 7.16 -22.16 -23.22
N GLU A 67 7.19 -23.46 -22.95
CA GLU A 67 7.33 -24.03 -21.59
C GLU A 67 8.67 -23.73 -20.90
N LYS A 68 9.68 -23.32 -21.67
CA LYS A 68 11.01 -22.95 -21.16
C LYS A 68 11.15 -21.46 -20.88
N ALA A 69 10.06 -20.69 -20.97
CA ALA A 69 10.07 -19.27 -20.67
C ALA A 69 10.35 -19.00 -19.18
N THR A 70 10.99 -17.88 -18.90
CA THR A 70 11.29 -17.46 -17.52
C THR A 70 10.01 -17.22 -16.71
N SER A 71 8.96 -16.70 -17.34
CA SER A 71 7.64 -16.49 -16.74
C SER A 71 6.53 -16.57 -17.79
N ASN A 72 5.27 -16.66 -17.34
CA ASN A 72 4.09 -16.60 -18.17
C ASN A 72 3.49 -15.18 -18.31
N ILE A 73 4.16 -14.16 -17.77
CA ILE A 73 3.71 -12.78 -17.84
C ILE A 73 3.98 -12.24 -19.25
N CYS A 74 2.90 -11.84 -19.93
CA CYS A 74 2.95 -11.35 -21.32
C CYS A 74 2.80 -9.83 -21.41
N SER A 75 2.02 -9.23 -20.51
CA SER A 75 1.67 -7.81 -20.53
C SER A 75 2.17 -7.09 -19.28
N ASN A 76 1.89 -5.81 -19.20
CA ASN A 76 2.15 -4.96 -18.05
C ASN A 76 0.98 -3.97 -17.88
N GLU A 77 1.00 -3.23 -16.79
CA GLU A 77 -0.02 -2.23 -16.44
C GLU A 77 0.37 -0.83 -16.93
N ALA A 78 0.77 -0.71 -18.21
CA ALA A 78 1.28 0.54 -18.78
C ALA A 78 0.30 1.71 -18.65
N LEU A 79 -1.02 1.48 -18.80
CA LEU A 79 -2.02 2.53 -18.64
C LEU A 79 -2.06 3.05 -17.20
N CYS A 80 -1.99 2.17 -16.21
CA CYS A 80 -1.90 2.56 -14.79
C CYS A 80 -0.59 3.30 -14.49
N ALA A 81 0.51 2.90 -15.12
CA ALA A 81 1.78 3.60 -15.00
C ALA A 81 1.71 5.03 -15.58
N VAL A 82 1.00 5.22 -16.70
CA VAL A 82 0.75 6.56 -17.26
C VAL A 82 -0.08 7.41 -16.30
N ALA A 83 -1.15 6.85 -15.72
CA ALA A 83 -1.95 7.56 -14.72
C ALA A 83 -1.10 8.00 -13.52
N SER A 84 -0.25 7.11 -13.02
CA SER A 84 0.67 7.44 -11.92
C SER A 84 1.71 8.49 -12.32
N ALA A 85 2.22 8.46 -13.53
CA ALA A 85 3.15 9.48 -14.03
C ALA A 85 2.50 10.86 -14.08
N VAL A 86 1.24 10.95 -14.55
CA VAL A 86 0.46 12.20 -14.57
C VAL A 86 0.22 12.69 -13.14
N TYR A 87 -0.20 11.81 -12.24
CA TYR A 87 -0.42 12.14 -10.82
C TYR A 87 0.84 12.73 -10.18
N MET A 88 1.98 12.05 -10.34
CA MET A 88 3.26 12.51 -9.79
C MET A 88 3.72 13.83 -10.43
N ALA A 89 3.50 14.01 -11.73
CA ALA A 89 3.83 15.25 -12.42
C ALA A 89 2.99 16.45 -11.94
N LEU A 90 1.70 16.23 -11.65
CA LEU A 90 0.80 17.25 -11.11
C LEU A 90 1.18 17.69 -9.70
N LEU A 91 1.53 16.73 -8.83
CA LEU A 91 1.95 17.04 -7.45
C LEU A 91 3.35 17.65 -7.41
N GLY A 92 4.23 17.17 -8.26
CA GLY A 92 5.64 17.52 -8.21
C GLY A 92 6.35 17.04 -6.93
N PRO A 93 7.64 17.29 -6.77
CA PRO A 93 8.41 16.82 -5.61
C PRO A 93 7.95 17.46 -4.30
N GLN A 94 7.48 18.69 -4.32
CA GLN A 94 6.97 19.37 -3.13
C GLN A 94 5.63 18.80 -2.70
N GLY A 95 4.66 18.64 -3.62
CA GLY A 95 3.35 18.07 -3.31
C GLY A 95 3.44 16.63 -2.82
N LEU A 96 4.34 15.80 -3.37
CA LEU A 96 4.58 14.44 -2.88
C LEU A 96 5.16 14.45 -1.45
N ARG A 97 6.03 15.40 -1.12
CA ARG A 97 6.56 15.57 0.24
C ARG A 97 5.46 15.96 1.21
N GLU A 98 4.69 17.00 0.88
CA GLU A 98 3.58 17.49 1.71
C GLU A 98 2.52 16.40 1.94
N LEU A 99 2.23 15.61 0.89
CA LEU A 99 1.34 14.44 1.00
C LEU A 99 1.88 13.42 2.00
N GLY A 100 3.14 13.03 1.85
CA GLY A 100 3.79 12.06 2.75
C GLY A 100 3.82 12.53 4.20
N GLU A 101 4.18 13.80 4.44
CA GLU A 101 4.19 14.41 5.77
C GLU A 101 2.79 14.46 6.38
N THR A 102 1.76 14.80 5.58
CA THR A 102 0.36 14.81 6.01
C THR A 102 -0.11 13.43 6.43
N ILE A 103 0.19 12.40 5.64
CA ILE A 103 -0.15 11.01 5.96
C ILE A 103 0.50 10.59 7.28
N MET A 104 1.81 10.80 7.43
CA MET A 104 2.54 10.44 8.64
C MET A 104 2.00 11.19 9.86
N TYR A 105 1.72 12.48 9.73
CA TYR A 105 1.16 13.29 10.81
C TYR A 105 -0.20 12.74 11.27
N ARG A 106 -1.12 12.47 10.34
CA ARG A 106 -2.46 11.94 10.65
C ARG A 106 -2.42 10.55 11.25
N ALA A 107 -1.58 9.66 10.72
CA ALA A 107 -1.40 8.33 11.29
C ALA A 107 -0.84 8.38 12.72
N ASN A 108 0.18 9.22 12.97
CA ASN A 108 0.72 9.43 14.32
C ASN A 108 -0.31 10.06 15.27
N TYR A 109 -1.12 10.99 14.79
CA TYR A 109 -2.21 11.58 15.57
C TYR A 109 -3.23 10.52 15.97
N ALA A 110 -3.64 9.66 15.05
CA ALA A 110 -4.53 8.54 15.34
C ALA A 110 -3.93 7.59 16.39
N MET A 111 -2.70 7.13 16.19
CA MET A 111 -2.00 6.27 17.16
C MET A 111 -1.94 6.92 18.56
N HIS A 112 -1.64 8.23 18.62
CA HIS A 112 -1.59 8.96 19.88
C HIS A 112 -2.95 9.01 20.59
N LEU A 113 -4.04 9.25 19.87
CA LEU A 113 -5.38 9.24 20.48
C LEU A 113 -5.77 7.84 20.96
N LEU A 114 -5.55 6.81 20.14
CA LEU A 114 -5.92 5.44 20.45
C LEU A 114 -5.11 4.87 21.62
N SER A 115 -3.82 5.24 21.74
CA SER A 115 -2.96 4.82 22.85
C SER A 115 -3.41 5.32 24.23
N ARG A 116 -4.29 6.32 24.27
CA ARG A 116 -4.84 6.87 25.54
C ARG A 116 -6.07 6.11 26.04
N ILE A 117 -6.63 5.23 25.22
CA ILE A 117 -7.81 4.45 25.60
C ILE A 117 -7.35 3.29 26.48
N LYS A 118 -7.90 3.21 27.68
CA LYS A 118 -7.54 2.16 28.65
C LYS A 118 -7.85 0.77 28.06
N GLY A 119 -6.86 -0.12 28.09
CA GLY A 119 -6.99 -1.47 27.57
C GLY A 119 -6.69 -1.58 26.06
N VAL A 120 -6.47 -0.48 25.36
CA VAL A 120 -6.07 -0.48 23.95
C VAL A 120 -4.56 -0.20 23.83
N LYS A 121 -3.86 -1.00 23.02
CA LYS A 121 -2.44 -0.77 22.71
C LYS A 121 -2.31 -0.35 21.25
N ALA A 122 -1.89 0.88 21.01
CA ALA A 122 -1.69 1.48 19.69
C ALA A 122 -0.43 2.37 19.67
N PRO A 123 0.55 2.15 18.79
CA PRO A 123 0.72 0.95 17.96
C PRO A 123 1.23 -0.26 18.78
N VAL A 124 1.05 -1.48 18.26
CA VAL A 124 1.60 -2.70 18.89
C VAL A 124 3.12 -2.70 18.80
N PHE A 125 3.67 -2.31 17.64
CA PHE A 125 5.10 -2.28 17.38
C PHE A 125 5.69 -0.89 17.63
N LYS A 126 6.84 -0.86 18.31
CA LYS A 126 7.61 0.38 18.56
C LYS A 126 8.55 0.66 17.38
N SER A 127 8.00 1.13 16.28
CA SER A 127 8.73 1.48 15.06
C SER A 127 8.17 2.77 14.44
N VAL A 128 8.85 3.30 13.45
CA VAL A 128 8.29 4.37 12.62
C VAL A 128 7.20 3.77 11.73
N HIS A 129 6.03 4.39 11.72
CA HIS A 129 4.90 4.01 10.90
C HIS A 129 4.64 5.09 9.85
N PHE A 130 4.24 4.69 8.65
CA PHE A 130 3.85 5.65 7.61
C PHE A 130 2.35 5.92 7.68
N LYS A 131 1.53 4.97 7.22
CA LYS A 131 0.06 5.09 7.19
C LYS A 131 -0.64 3.93 7.90
N GLU A 132 0.04 2.81 8.03
CA GLU A 132 -0.51 1.58 8.60
C GLU A 132 0.10 1.31 9.98
N PHE A 133 -0.74 0.92 10.92
CA PHE A 133 -0.34 0.56 12.27
C PHE A 133 -1.32 -0.45 12.86
N THR A 134 -0.84 -1.20 13.82
CA THR A 134 -1.62 -2.23 14.50
C THR A 134 -2.18 -1.75 15.83
N VAL A 135 -3.41 -2.14 16.14
CA VAL A 135 -4.10 -1.84 17.40
C VAL A 135 -4.57 -3.14 18.03
N ASN A 136 -4.16 -3.38 19.28
CA ASN A 136 -4.53 -4.57 20.04
C ASN A 136 -5.56 -4.23 21.10
N PHE A 137 -6.56 -5.11 21.30
CA PHE A 137 -7.69 -4.96 22.19
C PHE A 137 -7.72 -5.97 23.34
N ASP A 138 -6.70 -6.83 23.52
CA ASP A 138 -6.66 -7.83 24.59
C ASP A 138 -6.83 -7.20 25.97
N GLY A 139 -6.23 -6.05 26.22
CA GLY A 139 -6.34 -5.33 27.49
C GLY A 139 -7.73 -4.77 27.78
N ALA A 140 -8.58 -4.66 26.78
CA ALA A 140 -9.98 -4.26 26.90
C ALA A 140 -10.92 -5.48 27.04
N GLY A 141 -10.41 -6.71 26.83
CA GLY A 141 -11.20 -7.95 26.86
C GLY A 141 -12.16 -8.12 25.69
N LEU A 142 -11.94 -7.38 24.59
CA LEU A 142 -12.79 -7.39 23.40
C LEU A 142 -12.10 -8.05 22.23
N SER A 143 -12.88 -8.80 21.44
CA SER A 143 -12.41 -9.29 20.14
C SER A 143 -12.45 -8.19 19.08
N VAL A 144 -11.59 -8.29 18.08
CA VAL A 144 -11.61 -7.37 16.90
C VAL A 144 -12.98 -7.40 16.23
N LYS A 145 -13.63 -8.56 16.18
CA LYS A 145 -14.96 -8.72 15.60
C LYS A 145 -16.00 -7.87 16.33
N GLU A 146 -16.07 -7.95 17.66
CA GLU A 146 -17.01 -7.17 18.48
C GLU A 146 -16.77 -5.67 18.34
N VAL A 147 -15.51 -5.26 18.33
CA VAL A 147 -15.10 -3.87 18.10
C VAL A 147 -15.58 -3.40 16.73
N ASN A 148 -15.32 -4.15 15.67
CA ASN A 148 -15.69 -3.76 14.30
C ASN A 148 -17.21 -3.74 14.09
N GLU A 149 -17.95 -4.69 14.66
CA GLU A 149 -19.43 -4.69 14.61
C GLU A 149 -20.02 -3.47 15.34
N SER A 150 -19.42 -3.05 16.45
CA SER A 150 -19.86 -1.89 17.22
C SER A 150 -19.50 -0.60 16.50
N LEU A 151 -18.32 -0.48 15.92
CA LEU A 151 -17.90 0.65 15.08
C LEU A 151 -18.82 0.81 13.87
N LEU A 152 -19.17 -0.30 13.21
CA LEU A 152 -20.02 -0.27 12.03
C LEU A 152 -21.43 0.28 12.35
N LYS A 153 -22.00 -0.05 13.54
CA LYS A 153 -23.26 0.54 14.01
C LYS A 153 -23.19 2.05 14.22
N MET A 154 -21.98 2.59 14.41
CA MET A 154 -21.72 4.03 14.53
C MET A 154 -21.31 4.67 13.19
N GLY A 155 -21.38 3.92 12.06
CA GLY A 155 -20.99 4.38 10.74
C GLY A 155 -19.49 4.46 10.51
N VAL A 156 -18.68 3.80 11.34
CA VAL A 156 -17.22 3.79 11.24
C VAL A 156 -16.75 2.39 10.82
N HIS A 157 -15.95 2.34 9.76
CA HIS A 157 -15.22 1.12 9.39
C HIS A 157 -14.01 0.94 10.29
N GLY A 158 -13.92 -0.20 10.98
CA GLY A 158 -12.79 -0.55 11.83
C GLY A 158 -11.58 -1.08 11.04
N GLY A 159 -10.55 -1.51 11.77
CA GLY A 159 -9.35 -2.09 11.19
C GLY A 159 -9.56 -3.52 10.66
N LYS A 160 -8.70 -3.96 9.75
CA LYS A 160 -8.68 -5.35 9.28
C LYS A 160 -8.30 -6.27 10.45
N ASP A 161 -9.15 -7.23 10.77
CA ASP A 161 -8.82 -8.29 11.73
C ASP A 161 -7.64 -9.13 11.21
N ILE A 162 -6.55 -9.17 11.95
CA ILE A 162 -5.36 -9.98 11.66
C ILE A 162 -5.10 -11.06 12.70
N SER A 163 -6.02 -11.27 13.65
CA SER A 163 -5.86 -12.22 14.75
C SER A 163 -5.72 -13.66 14.30
N ARG A 164 -6.29 -14.00 13.13
CA ARG A 164 -6.17 -15.35 12.54
C ARG A 164 -4.87 -15.55 11.78
N GLU A 165 -4.40 -14.51 11.08
CA GLU A 165 -3.14 -14.55 10.32
C GLU A 165 -1.92 -14.49 11.26
N PHE A 166 -2.05 -13.79 12.41
CA PHE A 166 -0.98 -13.59 13.40
C PHE A 166 -1.49 -13.83 14.81
N PRO A 167 -1.75 -15.11 15.20
CA PRO A 167 -2.33 -15.44 16.51
C PRO A 167 -1.50 -14.97 17.70
N GLU A 168 -0.19 -14.85 17.51
CA GLU A 168 0.75 -14.35 18.52
C GLU A 168 0.54 -12.87 18.89
N LEU A 169 -0.20 -12.13 18.09
CA LEU A 169 -0.54 -10.73 18.35
C LEU A 169 -1.87 -10.59 19.12
N GLY A 170 -2.56 -11.67 19.40
CA GLY A 170 -3.87 -11.64 20.08
C GLY A 170 -4.95 -10.92 19.26
N GLN A 171 -5.87 -10.26 19.94
CA GLN A 171 -6.98 -9.52 19.31
C GLN A 171 -6.46 -8.21 18.70
N THR A 172 -5.84 -8.33 17.55
CA THR A 172 -5.17 -7.21 16.87
C THR A 172 -5.78 -6.94 15.51
N ALA A 173 -6.01 -5.65 15.23
CA ALA A 173 -6.45 -5.14 13.95
C ALA A 173 -5.41 -4.23 13.29
N LEU A 174 -5.32 -4.27 11.97
CA LEU A 174 -4.53 -3.36 11.15
C LEU A 174 -5.37 -2.17 10.73
N TYR A 175 -4.96 -0.97 11.12
CA TYR A 175 -5.55 0.30 10.72
C TYR A 175 -4.70 0.99 9.67
N CYS A 176 -5.37 1.75 8.78
CA CYS A 176 -4.72 2.58 7.78
C CYS A 176 -5.33 3.99 7.83
N VAL A 177 -4.48 4.99 8.03
CA VAL A 177 -4.88 6.40 8.04
C VAL A 177 -4.07 7.16 7.00
N THR A 178 -4.76 7.86 6.11
CA THR A 178 -4.15 8.57 4.99
C THR A 178 -4.61 10.03 4.93
N GLU A 179 -4.26 10.73 3.87
CA GLU A 179 -4.62 12.13 3.63
C GLU A 179 -6.12 12.38 3.44
N ILE A 180 -6.92 11.35 3.16
CA ILE A 180 -8.38 11.51 3.02
C ILE A 180 -9.11 11.61 4.35
N HIS A 181 -8.50 11.14 5.45
CA HIS A 181 -9.13 11.18 6.77
C HIS A 181 -8.90 12.54 7.41
N SER A 182 -9.97 13.27 7.68
CA SER A 182 -9.91 14.54 8.40
C SER A 182 -9.52 14.34 9.87
N LYS A 183 -9.24 15.44 10.56
CA LYS A 183 -9.03 15.42 12.03
C LYS A 183 -10.29 14.90 12.74
N GLU A 184 -11.45 15.36 12.28
CA GLU A 184 -12.77 15.01 12.79
C GLU A 184 -13.05 13.50 12.65
N ASP A 185 -12.66 12.88 11.52
CA ASP A 185 -12.79 11.44 11.29
C ASP A 185 -11.93 10.64 12.28
N ILE A 186 -10.69 11.07 12.49
CA ILE A 186 -9.77 10.42 13.42
C ILE A 186 -10.28 10.55 14.87
N GLU A 187 -10.78 11.73 15.25
CA GLU A 187 -11.37 11.94 16.56
C GLU A 187 -12.66 11.15 16.75
N LEU A 188 -13.49 11.03 15.71
CA LEU A 188 -14.69 10.18 15.72
C LEU A 188 -14.33 8.73 15.98
N LEU A 189 -13.33 8.19 15.27
CA LEU A 189 -12.83 6.83 15.52
C LEU A 189 -12.39 6.66 16.98
N ALA A 190 -11.58 7.58 17.50
CA ALA A 190 -11.07 7.51 18.88
C ALA A 190 -12.21 7.56 19.92
N LYS A 191 -13.17 8.48 19.77
CA LYS A 191 -14.34 8.60 20.66
C LYS A 191 -15.22 7.35 20.60
N SER A 192 -15.43 6.82 19.40
CA SER A 192 -16.21 5.58 19.21
C SER A 192 -15.55 4.39 19.91
N LEU A 193 -14.24 4.21 19.72
CA LEU A 193 -13.50 3.14 20.40
C LEU A 193 -13.48 3.32 21.91
N GLU A 194 -13.30 4.53 22.42
CA GLU A 194 -13.35 4.81 23.86
C GLU A 194 -14.72 4.43 24.46
N ARG A 195 -15.80 4.73 23.74
CA ARG A 195 -17.14 4.36 24.13
C ARG A 195 -17.34 2.86 24.17
N ILE A 196 -16.93 2.14 23.09
CA ILE A 196 -17.04 0.67 23.00
C ILE A 196 -16.30 -0.01 24.15
N VAL A 197 -15.09 0.44 24.46
CA VAL A 197 -14.28 -0.12 25.57
C VAL A 197 -14.87 0.17 26.95
N LYS A 198 -15.65 1.25 27.11
CA LYS A 198 -16.32 1.58 28.39
C LYS A 198 -17.64 0.81 28.58
N GLU A 199 -18.32 0.45 27.50
CA GLU A 199 -19.62 -0.22 27.51
C GLU A 199 -19.49 -1.76 27.51
N GLY A 200 -18.36 -2.31 27.08
CA GLY A 200 -18.02 -3.73 27.09
C GLY A 200 -17.32 -4.15 28.35
#